data_7b0cec1588ecb23a3d01a6ff9b93f1b9
#
_entry.id   7b0cec1588ecb23a3d01a6ff9b93f1b9
#
_cell.length_a   1.000
_cell.length_b   1.000
_cell.length_c   1.000
_cell.angle_alpha   90.00
_cell.angle_beta   90.00
_cell.angle_gamma   90.00
#
_symmetry.space_group_name_H-M   'P 1'
#
loop_
_entity.id
_entity.type
_entity.pdbx_description
1 polymer ?
#
loop_
_entity_poly.entity_id
_entity_poly.type
_entity_poly.pdbx_seq_one_letter_code
_entity_poly.pdbx_strand_id
1 'polypeptide(L)'
;PGLRTLLVLAMVLVSVQVVLGGWVSTNYAVLACTTFPTCQGSWWPAMDFAQGFQIWRPLGVLKDGSHIDFAALTAIHYVHRLFAYAVLLVLLLLAWRLRGGAAALRAAAPAHARQLSVQARWLLGLSALQLATGLSNVILDWPLVAAVLHTGGAAALVVVLTWALDSSTAQGQGAGVAQGRAAGASGVRA
;
A
#
# COMPACT_ATOMS: atom_id res chain seq x y z
N PRO A 1 -8.92 -1.93 15.78
CA PRO A 1 -8.44 -0.59 15.49
C PRO A 1 -9.52 0.24 14.82
N GLY A 2 -9.62 1.55 15.15
CA GLY A 2 -10.54 2.48 14.50
C GLY A 2 -10.20 2.66 13.02
N LEU A 3 -11.16 3.17 12.23
CA LEU A 3 -10.98 3.38 10.79
C LEU A 3 -9.75 4.26 10.49
N ARG A 4 -9.56 5.35 11.25
CA ARG A 4 -8.42 6.25 11.08
C ARG A 4 -7.08 5.56 11.31
N THR A 5 -6.97 4.73 12.36
CA THR A 5 -5.75 3.94 12.63
C THR A 5 -5.43 3.01 11.47
N LEU A 6 -6.46 2.36 10.91
CA LEU A 6 -6.29 1.48 9.76
C LEU A 6 -5.88 2.23 8.49
N LEU A 7 -6.40 3.44 8.27
CA LEU A 7 -6.00 4.32 7.17
C LEU A 7 -4.53 4.76 7.30
N VAL A 8 -4.11 5.18 8.50
CA VAL A 8 -2.71 5.55 8.76
C VAL A 8 -1.79 4.34 8.56
N LEU A 9 -2.16 3.17 9.07
CA LEU A 9 -1.40 1.94 8.87
C LEU A 9 -1.28 1.60 7.38
N ALA A 10 -2.36 1.66 6.63
CA ALA A 10 -2.36 1.42 5.18
C ALA A 10 -1.44 2.41 4.45
N MET A 11 -1.50 3.70 4.81
CA MET A 11 -0.62 4.73 4.23
C MET A 11 0.86 4.42 4.49
N VAL A 12 1.22 4.10 5.74
CA VAL A 12 2.61 3.77 6.11
C VAL A 12 3.08 2.54 5.34
N LEU A 13 2.27 1.47 5.31
CA LEU A 13 2.63 0.24 4.61
C LEU A 13 2.77 0.45 3.10
N VAL A 14 1.86 1.20 2.46
CA VAL A 14 1.98 1.53 1.03
C VAL A 14 3.23 2.37 0.77
N SER A 15 3.57 3.34 1.63
CA SER A 15 4.79 4.14 1.50
C SER A 15 6.06 3.28 1.59
N VAL A 16 6.12 2.36 2.55
CA VAL A 16 7.23 1.40 2.67
C VAL A 16 7.31 0.50 1.42
N GLN A 17 6.16 0.02 0.93
CA GLN A 17 6.10 -0.81 -0.27
C GLN A 17 6.62 -0.07 -1.52
N VAL A 18 6.30 1.22 -1.66
CA VAL A 18 6.82 2.07 -2.75
C VAL A 18 8.34 2.20 -2.65
N VAL A 19 8.88 2.41 -1.45
CA VAL A 19 10.34 2.46 -1.22
C VAL A 19 10.99 1.13 -1.58
N LEU A 20 10.41 0.00 -1.13
CA LEU A 20 10.91 -1.34 -1.49
C LEU A 20 10.83 -1.59 -3.00
N GLY A 21 9.77 -1.15 -3.67
CA GLY A 21 9.66 -1.25 -5.13
C GLY A 21 10.69 -0.40 -5.87
N GLY A 22 10.95 0.81 -5.37
CA GLY A 22 12.06 1.64 -5.85
C GLY A 22 13.41 0.95 -5.68
N TRP A 23 13.63 0.27 -4.54
CA TRP A 23 14.85 -0.50 -4.28
C TRP A 23 15.01 -1.69 -5.23
N VAL A 24 13.92 -2.41 -5.56
CA VAL A 24 13.93 -3.44 -6.61
C VAL A 24 14.33 -2.86 -7.96
N SER A 25 13.75 -1.72 -8.34
CA SER A 25 13.97 -1.08 -9.64
C SER A 25 15.40 -0.56 -9.79
N THR A 26 15.90 0.17 -8.80
CA THR A 26 17.23 0.80 -8.83
C THR A 26 18.38 -0.20 -8.72
N ASN A 27 18.14 -1.38 -8.15
CA ASN A 27 19.12 -2.46 -8.10
C ASN A 27 18.98 -3.49 -9.23
N TYR A 28 18.06 -3.27 -10.19
CA TYR A 28 17.79 -4.21 -11.29
C TYR A 28 17.36 -5.61 -10.81
N ALA A 29 16.74 -5.69 -9.63
CA ALA A 29 16.36 -6.95 -8.98
C ALA A 29 15.02 -7.53 -9.49
N VAL A 30 14.38 -6.89 -10.47
CA VAL A 30 13.04 -7.25 -10.94
C VAL A 30 12.94 -8.68 -11.46
N LEU A 31 13.97 -9.19 -12.12
CA LEU A 31 14.03 -10.56 -12.67
C LEU A 31 14.69 -11.57 -11.74
N ALA A 32 15.01 -11.21 -10.50
CA ALA A 32 15.62 -12.15 -9.56
C ALA A 32 14.66 -13.27 -9.10
N CYS A 33 13.34 -13.06 -9.14
CA CYS A 33 12.30 -14.04 -8.84
C CYS A 33 11.37 -14.21 -10.04
N THR A 34 11.62 -15.16 -10.92
CA THR A 34 10.89 -15.40 -12.17
C THR A 34 9.71 -16.37 -12.04
N THR A 35 9.55 -17.03 -10.89
CA THR A 35 8.44 -17.97 -10.64
C THR A 35 7.44 -17.41 -9.64
N PHE A 36 6.20 -17.91 -9.69
CA PHE A 36 5.11 -17.59 -8.76
C PHE A 36 4.28 -18.84 -8.46
N PRO A 37 3.87 -19.08 -7.21
CA PRO A 37 4.06 -18.27 -5.99
C PRO A 37 5.46 -18.34 -5.38
N THR A 38 6.27 -19.30 -5.77
CA THR A 38 7.67 -19.50 -5.33
C THR A 38 8.60 -18.47 -5.99
N CYS A 39 9.84 -18.36 -5.50
CA CYS A 39 10.92 -17.64 -6.14
C CYS A 39 12.00 -18.66 -6.52
N GLN A 40 12.38 -18.74 -7.80
CA GLN A 40 13.33 -19.74 -8.31
C GLN A 40 12.94 -21.19 -7.98
N GLY A 41 11.63 -21.49 -7.98
CA GLY A 41 11.10 -22.80 -7.63
C GLY A 41 11.10 -23.13 -6.13
N SER A 42 11.59 -22.25 -5.25
CA SER A 42 11.68 -22.45 -3.80
C SER A 42 10.79 -21.48 -3.04
N TRP A 43 10.20 -21.92 -1.91
CA TRP A 43 9.54 -21.05 -0.95
C TRP A 43 10.54 -20.22 -0.14
N TRP A 44 11.77 -20.66 -0.02
CA TRP A 44 12.85 -19.95 0.63
C TRP A 44 14.13 -20.11 -0.20
N PRO A 45 14.32 -19.26 -1.25
CA PRO A 45 15.51 -19.31 -2.10
C PRO A 45 16.76 -18.86 -1.35
N ALA A 46 17.93 -19.05 -1.96
CA ALA A 46 19.18 -18.49 -1.43
C ALA A 46 19.12 -16.95 -1.47
N MET A 47 19.35 -16.31 -0.33
CA MET A 47 19.25 -14.86 -0.16
C MET A 47 20.40 -14.32 0.69
N ASP A 48 20.97 -13.18 0.26
CA ASP A 48 21.91 -12.38 1.04
C ASP A 48 21.30 -11.02 1.41
N PHE A 49 20.73 -10.93 2.60
CA PHE A 49 20.12 -9.70 3.11
C PHE A 49 21.15 -8.62 3.45
N ALA A 50 22.32 -9.01 3.93
CA ALA A 50 23.36 -8.07 4.32
C ALA A 50 23.87 -7.28 3.11
N GLN A 51 24.11 -7.97 2.00
CA GLN A 51 24.53 -7.34 0.76
C GLN A 51 23.35 -6.62 0.07
N GLY A 52 22.15 -7.22 0.04
CA GLY A 52 20.97 -6.69 -0.65
C GLY A 52 20.48 -5.36 -0.09
N PHE A 53 20.67 -5.12 1.22
CA PHE A 53 20.20 -3.92 1.92
C PHE A 53 21.30 -2.97 2.38
N GLN A 54 22.47 -3.00 1.73
CA GLN A 54 23.47 -1.95 1.88
C GLN A 54 22.98 -0.65 1.23
N ILE A 55 22.57 0.32 2.06
CA ILE A 55 21.97 1.58 1.59
C ILE A 55 23.03 2.51 0.96
N TRP A 56 24.21 2.62 1.58
CA TRP A 56 25.27 3.54 1.16
C TRP A 56 26.28 2.84 0.24
N ARG A 57 25.91 2.66 -1.03
CA ARG A 57 26.77 2.12 -2.10
C ARG A 57 26.34 2.66 -3.46
N PRO A 58 27.20 2.66 -4.49
CA PRO A 58 26.77 2.89 -5.86
C PRO A 58 25.78 1.81 -6.32
N LEU A 59 24.85 2.18 -7.20
CA LEU A 59 23.83 1.24 -7.70
C LEU A 59 24.47 0.11 -8.51
N GLY A 60 24.07 -1.12 -8.26
CA GLY A 60 24.55 -2.32 -8.97
C GLY A 60 25.93 -2.81 -8.57
N VAL A 61 26.64 -2.10 -7.69
CA VAL A 61 27.97 -2.49 -7.21
C VAL A 61 28.04 -2.42 -5.68
N LEU A 62 29.00 -3.12 -5.09
CA LEU A 62 29.30 -3.09 -3.68
C LEU A 62 30.30 -1.97 -3.34
N LYS A 63 30.54 -1.74 -2.05
CA LYS A 63 31.50 -0.72 -1.58
C LYS A 63 32.93 -0.95 -2.04
N ASP A 64 33.29 -2.20 -2.28
CA ASP A 64 34.60 -2.63 -2.80
C ASP A 64 34.70 -2.60 -4.33
N GLY A 65 33.63 -2.16 -5.03
CA GLY A 65 33.56 -2.08 -6.48
C GLY A 65 33.16 -3.39 -7.19
N SER A 66 32.96 -4.48 -6.47
CA SER A 66 32.43 -5.73 -7.04
C SER A 66 30.95 -5.61 -7.40
N HIS A 67 30.43 -6.49 -8.28
CA HIS A 67 29.00 -6.53 -8.60
C HIS A 67 28.20 -7.14 -7.46
N ILE A 68 26.95 -6.68 -7.32
CA ILE A 68 26.00 -7.25 -6.37
C ILE A 68 25.67 -8.70 -6.76
N ASP A 69 25.70 -9.61 -5.80
CA ASP A 69 25.41 -11.03 -6.02
C ASP A 69 23.93 -11.30 -6.33
N PHE A 70 23.66 -12.36 -7.09
CA PHE A 70 22.30 -12.76 -7.42
C PHE A 70 21.45 -13.11 -6.18
N ALA A 71 22.06 -13.68 -5.13
CA ALA A 71 21.40 -13.94 -3.85
C ALA A 71 20.95 -12.63 -3.17
N ALA A 72 21.69 -11.55 -3.31
CA ALA A 72 21.31 -10.24 -2.79
C ALA A 72 20.15 -9.61 -3.59
N LEU A 73 20.16 -9.73 -4.92
CA LEU A 73 19.04 -9.31 -5.77
C LEU A 73 17.78 -10.13 -5.44
N THR A 74 17.94 -11.42 -5.18
CA THR A 74 16.84 -12.31 -4.74
C THR A 74 16.26 -11.83 -3.40
N ALA A 75 17.09 -11.48 -2.43
CA ALA A 75 16.63 -10.94 -1.13
C ALA A 75 15.81 -9.66 -1.31
N ILE A 76 16.29 -8.72 -2.14
CA ILE A 76 15.60 -7.44 -2.43
C ILE A 76 14.20 -7.72 -3.02
N HIS A 77 14.12 -8.52 -4.08
CA HIS A 77 12.85 -8.83 -4.74
C HIS A 77 11.90 -9.60 -3.82
N TYR A 78 12.42 -10.58 -3.08
CA TYR A 78 11.63 -11.44 -2.22
C TYR A 78 11.00 -10.66 -1.06
N VAL A 79 11.74 -9.75 -0.42
CA VAL A 79 11.21 -8.86 0.62
C VAL A 79 10.09 -7.97 0.08
N HIS A 80 10.29 -7.35 -1.09
CA HIS A 80 9.24 -6.56 -1.74
C HIS A 80 7.98 -7.38 -1.99
N ARG A 81 8.11 -8.62 -2.47
CA ARG A 81 6.99 -9.54 -2.73
C ARG A 81 6.26 -9.94 -1.45
N LEU A 82 6.98 -10.33 -0.40
CA LEU A 82 6.37 -10.70 0.88
C LEU A 82 5.64 -9.52 1.52
N PHE A 83 6.25 -8.34 1.47
CA PHE A 83 5.64 -7.14 2.02
C PHE A 83 4.37 -6.74 1.24
N ALA A 84 4.34 -6.97 -0.08
CA ALA A 84 3.15 -6.75 -0.91
C ALA A 84 1.94 -7.55 -0.42
N TYR A 85 2.10 -8.78 0.05
CA TYR A 85 1.00 -9.57 0.61
C TYR A 85 0.41 -8.93 1.87
N ALA A 86 1.25 -8.39 2.76
CA ALA A 86 0.80 -7.67 3.94
C ALA A 86 0.04 -6.38 3.56
N VAL A 87 0.56 -5.62 2.59
CA VAL A 87 -0.10 -4.42 2.05
C VAL A 87 -1.46 -4.77 1.46
N LEU A 88 -1.54 -5.77 0.60
CA LEU A 88 -2.81 -6.21 -0.01
C LEU A 88 -3.83 -6.61 1.06
N LEU A 89 -3.42 -7.39 2.07
CA LEU A 89 -4.30 -7.79 3.17
C LEU A 89 -4.88 -6.57 3.90
N VAL A 90 -4.05 -5.59 4.23
CA VAL A 90 -4.49 -4.36 4.92
C VAL A 90 -5.41 -3.51 4.03
N LEU A 91 -5.12 -3.39 2.73
CA LEU A 91 -5.98 -2.66 1.79
C LEU A 91 -7.34 -3.34 1.61
N LEU A 92 -7.39 -4.68 1.53
CA LEU A 92 -8.64 -5.44 1.48
C LEU A 92 -9.46 -5.29 2.76
N LEU A 93 -8.81 -5.37 3.93
CA LEU A 93 -9.45 -5.14 5.22
C LEU A 93 -10.00 -3.71 5.32
N LEU A 94 -9.24 -2.71 4.87
CA LEU A 94 -9.66 -1.32 4.83
C LEU A 94 -10.88 -1.13 3.91
N ALA A 95 -10.84 -1.68 2.70
CA ALA A 95 -11.96 -1.61 1.76
C ALA A 95 -13.22 -2.28 2.32
N TRP A 96 -13.06 -3.42 3.00
CA TRP A 96 -14.17 -4.09 3.69
C TRP A 96 -14.77 -3.21 4.81
N ARG A 97 -13.93 -2.58 5.65
CA ARG A 97 -14.39 -1.65 6.71
C ARG A 97 -15.11 -0.43 6.15
N LEU A 98 -14.59 0.16 5.07
CA LEU A 98 -15.25 1.29 4.39
C LEU A 98 -16.62 0.89 3.83
N ARG A 99 -16.76 -0.31 3.25
CA ARG A 99 -18.06 -0.82 2.76
C ARG A 99 -19.05 -1.06 3.90
N GLY A 100 -18.58 -1.62 5.01
CA GLY A 100 -19.42 -1.79 6.21
C GLY A 100 -19.90 -0.46 6.77
N GLY A 101 -19.02 0.54 6.89
CA GLY A 101 -19.37 1.89 7.28
C GLY A 101 -20.37 2.55 6.33
N ALA A 102 -20.17 2.38 5.02
CA ALA A 102 -21.10 2.87 4.01
C ALA A 102 -22.49 2.26 4.13
N ALA A 103 -22.57 0.95 4.39
CA ALA A 103 -23.85 0.25 4.59
C ALA A 103 -24.60 0.77 5.84
N ALA A 104 -23.89 0.95 6.95
CA ALA A 104 -24.45 1.44 8.20
C ALA A 104 -24.98 2.89 8.09
N LEU A 105 -24.33 3.73 7.27
CA LEU A 105 -24.66 5.15 7.14
C LEU A 105 -25.67 5.44 6.00
N ARG A 106 -26.10 4.44 5.24
CA ARG A 106 -26.89 4.64 4.02
C ARG A 106 -28.18 5.44 4.22
N ALA A 107 -28.88 5.21 5.31
CA ALA A 107 -30.14 5.93 5.63
C ALA A 107 -29.89 7.27 6.30
N ALA A 108 -28.94 7.35 7.24
CA ALA A 108 -28.71 8.52 8.08
C ALA A 108 -27.86 9.61 7.38
N ALA A 109 -26.89 9.20 6.56
CA ALA A 109 -25.93 10.11 5.89
C ALA A 109 -25.58 9.59 4.49
N PRO A 110 -26.51 9.68 3.51
CA PRO A 110 -26.35 9.03 2.20
C PRO A 110 -25.17 9.58 1.39
N ALA A 111 -24.85 10.86 1.50
CA ALA A 111 -23.70 11.45 0.83
C ALA A 111 -22.37 10.86 1.34
N HIS A 112 -22.23 10.72 2.65
CA HIS A 112 -21.07 10.12 3.28
C HIS A 112 -20.97 8.62 2.96
N ALA A 113 -22.06 7.88 3.03
CA ALA A 113 -22.12 6.47 2.63
C ALA A 113 -21.65 6.27 1.17
N ARG A 114 -22.05 7.17 0.25
CA ARG A 114 -21.58 7.16 -1.13
C ARG A 114 -20.07 7.38 -1.22
N GLN A 115 -19.53 8.34 -0.49
CA GLN A 115 -18.09 8.62 -0.46
C GLN A 115 -17.28 7.41 -0.02
N LEU A 116 -17.63 6.79 1.11
CA LEU A 116 -16.98 5.57 1.62
C LEU A 116 -17.04 4.43 0.59
N SER A 117 -18.18 4.28 -0.09
CA SER A 117 -18.35 3.27 -1.13
C SER A 117 -17.45 3.52 -2.35
N VAL A 118 -17.25 4.79 -2.74
CA VAL A 118 -16.34 5.16 -3.85
C VAL A 118 -14.90 4.90 -3.46
N GLN A 119 -14.48 5.31 -2.26
CA GLN A 119 -13.13 5.04 -1.73
C GLN A 119 -12.84 3.54 -1.69
N ALA A 120 -13.77 2.73 -1.19
CA ALA A 120 -13.64 1.28 -1.15
C ALA A 120 -13.47 0.67 -2.56
N ARG A 121 -14.23 1.15 -3.55
CA ARG A 121 -14.11 0.67 -4.93
C ARG A 121 -12.76 1.02 -5.54
N TRP A 122 -12.26 2.23 -5.33
CA TRP A 122 -10.93 2.63 -5.79
C TRP A 122 -9.83 1.78 -5.15
N LEU A 123 -9.88 1.56 -3.83
CA LEU A 123 -8.91 0.70 -3.15
C LEU A 123 -8.92 -0.73 -3.70
N LEU A 124 -10.09 -1.33 -3.92
CA LEU A 124 -10.19 -2.67 -4.48
C LEU A 124 -9.68 -2.73 -5.93
N GLY A 125 -10.09 -1.78 -6.77
CA GLY A 125 -9.65 -1.73 -8.16
C GLY A 125 -8.14 -1.53 -8.30
N LEU A 126 -7.57 -0.61 -7.51
CA LEU A 126 -6.13 -0.37 -7.50
C LEU A 126 -5.35 -1.54 -6.88
N SER A 127 -5.86 -2.21 -5.85
CA SER A 127 -5.25 -3.42 -5.30
C SER A 127 -5.21 -4.56 -6.33
N ALA A 128 -6.30 -4.74 -7.08
CA ALA A 128 -6.36 -5.71 -8.17
C ALA A 128 -5.39 -5.35 -9.30
N LEU A 129 -5.29 -4.06 -9.67
CA LEU A 129 -4.32 -3.57 -10.65
C LEU A 129 -2.87 -3.84 -10.19
N GLN A 130 -2.55 -3.55 -8.91
CA GLN A 130 -1.22 -3.81 -8.35
C GLN A 130 -0.86 -5.29 -8.40
N LEU A 131 -1.79 -6.17 -8.04
CA LEU A 131 -1.57 -7.61 -8.11
C LEU A 131 -1.38 -8.08 -9.56
N ALA A 132 -2.23 -7.65 -10.48
CA ALA A 132 -2.16 -8.02 -11.89
C ALA A 132 -0.86 -7.54 -12.55
N THR A 133 -0.49 -6.27 -12.36
CA THR A 133 0.73 -5.69 -12.95
C THR A 133 1.99 -6.23 -12.29
N GLY A 134 1.98 -6.42 -10.95
CA GLY A 134 3.09 -7.03 -10.23
C GLY A 134 3.34 -8.47 -10.69
N LEU A 135 2.28 -9.26 -10.87
CA LEU A 135 2.39 -10.63 -11.38
C LEU A 135 2.83 -10.65 -12.85
N SER A 136 2.32 -9.73 -13.67
CA SER A 136 2.77 -9.58 -15.07
C SER A 136 4.27 -9.27 -15.17
N ASN A 137 4.80 -8.43 -14.29
CA ASN A 137 6.23 -8.12 -14.24
C ASN A 137 7.09 -9.35 -13.92
N VAL A 138 6.55 -10.33 -13.20
CA VAL A 138 7.25 -11.58 -12.85
C VAL A 138 7.13 -12.62 -13.97
N ILE A 139 5.93 -12.81 -14.54
CA ILE A 139 5.63 -13.92 -15.47
C ILE A 139 5.97 -13.58 -16.91
N LEU A 140 5.88 -12.29 -17.29
CA LEU A 140 6.05 -11.80 -18.66
C LEU A 140 7.37 -11.06 -18.87
N ASP A 141 8.38 -11.31 -18.05
CA ASP A 141 9.73 -10.72 -18.15
C ASP A 141 9.71 -9.18 -18.21
N TRP A 142 8.93 -8.56 -17.30
CA TRP A 142 8.88 -7.13 -17.07
C TRP A 142 8.43 -6.28 -18.28
N PRO A 143 7.22 -6.47 -18.81
CA PRO A 143 6.72 -5.65 -19.90
C PRO A 143 6.54 -4.19 -19.46
N LEU A 144 7.00 -3.26 -20.30
CA LEU A 144 7.02 -1.82 -19.98
C LEU A 144 5.65 -1.29 -19.53
N VAL A 145 4.57 -1.70 -20.20
CA VAL A 145 3.21 -1.26 -19.86
C VAL A 145 2.82 -1.69 -18.44
N ALA A 146 3.11 -2.93 -18.06
CA ALA A 146 2.82 -3.41 -16.70
C ALA A 146 3.68 -2.67 -15.67
N ALA A 147 4.95 -2.40 -15.94
CA ALA A 147 5.85 -1.67 -15.06
C ALA A 147 5.37 -0.22 -14.82
N VAL A 148 4.96 0.49 -15.88
CA VAL A 148 4.42 1.86 -15.80
C VAL A 148 3.08 1.87 -15.05
N LEU A 149 2.16 0.95 -15.34
CA LEU A 149 0.88 0.84 -14.66
C LEU A 149 1.04 0.44 -13.18
N HIS A 150 2.04 -0.39 -12.85
CA HIS A 150 2.36 -0.76 -11.47
C HIS A 150 2.80 0.47 -10.67
N THR A 151 3.71 1.27 -11.20
CA THR A 151 4.18 2.51 -10.56
C THR A 151 3.06 3.56 -10.48
N GLY A 152 2.32 3.78 -11.57
CA GLY A 152 1.18 4.71 -11.60
C GLY A 152 0.05 4.30 -10.66
N GLY A 153 -0.25 3.01 -10.58
CA GLY A 153 -1.25 2.47 -9.66
C GLY A 153 -0.84 2.62 -8.19
N ALA A 154 0.46 2.49 -7.87
CA ALA A 154 0.96 2.76 -6.52
C ALA A 154 0.80 4.24 -6.14
N ALA A 155 1.11 5.17 -7.05
CA ALA A 155 0.87 6.60 -6.85
C ALA A 155 -0.64 6.91 -6.64
N ALA A 156 -1.52 6.28 -7.43
CA ALA A 156 -2.96 6.42 -7.27
C ALA A 156 -3.46 5.89 -5.92
N LEU A 157 -2.89 4.81 -5.39
CA LEU A 157 -3.19 4.31 -4.03
C LEU A 157 -2.87 5.36 -2.96
N VAL A 158 -1.71 6.03 -3.06
CA VAL A 158 -1.34 7.11 -2.13
C VAL A 158 -2.37 8.24 -2.18
N VAL A 159 -2.79 8.65 -3.39
CA VAL A 159 -3.82 9.70 -3.55
C VAL A 159 -5.14 9.30 -2.91
N VAL A 160 -5.62 8.08 -3.15
CA VAL A 160 -6.89 7.58 -2.57
C VAL A 160 -6.81 7.47 -1.05
N LEU A 161 -5.70 7.00 -0.50
CA LEU A 161 -5.49 6.92 0.94
C LEU A 161 -5.42 8.31 1.59
N THR A 162 -4.75 9.28 0.94
CA THR A 162 -4.71 10.67 1.39
C THR A 162 -6.11 11.28 1.43
N TRP A 163 -6.89 11.10 0.35
CA TRP A 163 -8.28 11.53 0.31
C TRP A 163 -9.14 10.89 1.41
N ALA A 164 -8.95 9.60 1.68
CA ALA A 164 -9.70 8.91 2.74
C ALA A 164 -9.30 9.40 4.14
N LEU A 165 -8.02 9.68 4.38
CA LEU A 165 -7.51 10.26 5.62
C LEU A 165 -8.07 11.66 5.87
N ASP A 166 -7.99 12.54 4.87
CA ASP A 166 -8.53 13.91 4.96
C ASP A 166 -10.03 13.90 5.30
N SER A 167 -10.81 13.10 4.57
CA SER A 167 -12.23 12.93 4.83
C SER A 167 -12.54 12.47 6.26
N SER A 168 -11.73 11.58 6.81
CA SER A 168 -11.89 11.04 8.17
C SER A 168 -11.60 12.08 9.26
N THR A 169 -10.69 13.02 9.00
CA THR A 169 -10.35 14.11 9.94
C THR A 169 -11.41 15.20 9.97
N ALA A 170 -11.93 15.61 8.82
CA ALA A 170 -12.98 16.60 8.71
C ALA A 170 -14.25 16.21 9.49
N GLN A 171 -14.60 14.93 9.49
CA GLN A 171 -15.76 14.41 10.23
C GLN A 171 -15.55 14.40 11.74
N GLY A 172 -14.34 14.07 12.21
CA GLY A 172 -14.01 14.14 13.65
C GLY A 172 -14.15 15.55 14.20
N GLN A 173 -13.75 16.56 13.44
CA GLN A 173 -13.87 17.97 13.83
C GLN A 173 -15.33 18.44 13.82
N GLY A 174 -16.13 18.07 12.81
CA GLY A 174 -17.54 18.43 12.74
C GLY A 174 -18.37 17.85 13.90
N ALA A 175 -18.11 16.61 14.30
CA ALA A 175 -18.78 15.98 15.44
C ALA A 175 -18.40 16.65 16.77
N GLY A 176 -17.14 17.04 16.96
CA GLY A 176 -16.69 17.74 18.17
C GLY A 176 -17.32 19.15 18.31
N VAL A 177 -17.44 19.89 17.22
CA VAL A 177 -18.10 21.22 17.21
C VAL A 177 -19.60 21.10 17.51
N ALA A 178 -20.29 20.10 16.95
CA ALA A 178 -21.71 19.85 17.22
C ALA A 178 -21.97 19.50 18.69
N GLN A 179 -21.14 18.64 19.29
CA GLN A 179 -21.23 18.27 20.71
C GLN A 179 -20.94 19.46 21.63
N GLY A 180 -19.94 20.29 21.33
CA GLY A 180 -19.63 21.49 22.11
C GLY A 180 -20.77 22.52 22.08
N ARG A 181 -21.46 22.71 20.94
CA ARG A 181 -22.63 23.57 20.84
C ARG A 181 -23.83 23.02 21.62
N ALA A 182 -24.07 21.73 21.60
CA ALA A 182 -25.15 21.11 22.36
C ALA A 182 -24.93 21.22 23.88
N ALA A 183 -23.70 21.03 24.35
CA ALA A 183 -23.35 21.21 25.76
C ALA A 183 -23.46 22.64 26.23
N GLY A 184 -23.05 23.63 25.41
CA GLY A 184 -23.19 25.06 25.71
C GLY A 184 -24.66 25.51 25.76
N ALA A 185 -25.52 24.98 24.95
CA ALA A 185 -26.97 25.32 24.93
C ALA A 185 -27.72 24.75 26.15
N SER A 186 -27.28 23.65 26.75
CA SER A 186 -27.88 23.13 27.97
C SER A 186 -27.44 23.84 29.26
N GLY A 187 -26.25 24.45 29.28
CA GLY A 187 -25.73 25.17 30.43
C GLY A 187 -26.31 26.59 30.61
N VAL A 188 -27.05 27.16 29.62
CA VAL A 188 -27.66 28.51 29.70
C VAL A 188 -29.10 28.46 30.23
N ARG A 189 -29.67 27.30 30.51
CA ARG A 189 -31.05 27.14 31.01
C ARG A 189 -31.16 26.80 32.50
N ALA A 190 -30.08 26.94 33.27
CA ALA A 190 -30.05 26.87 34.73
C ALA A 190 -29.76 28.23 35.31
#